data_5dd236f67950701f948c179946affc43
#
_entry.id   5dd236f67950701f948c179946affc43
#
_cell.length_a   1.000
_cell.length_b   1.000
_cell.length_c   1.000
_cell.angle_alpha   90.00
_cell.angle_beta   90.00
_cell.angle_gamma   90.00
#
_symmetry.space_group_name_H-M   'P 1'
#
loop_
_entity.id
_entity.type
_entity.pdbx_description
1 polymer ?
#
loop_
_entity_poly.entity_id
_entity_poly.type
_entity_poly.pdbx_seq_one_letter_code
_entity_poly.pdbx_strand_id
1 'polypeptide(L)'
;ALAGVMAGCTNDGSSELQRPETTVRLTAELQQGSRTVLGDDGLKVLWENQDRLGVFSDKGDANVSFLLSEGAGESVGRFEGALSKGAVPQYVYYPYSADAGTSTATLAVTVDAEQTQNGTTASIGANDFKIGSYDAAQKRFSLRNKLSLLAFTVDDLTGSELFGQPLDRIVLAVDNRDLSGDFTADLTDPEAALTPVSASAESTLSFSGKPVLEKPVSGWLLVNPVVE
;
A
#
# COMPACT_ATOMS: atom_id res chain seq x y z
N ALA A 1 54.84 12.29 -48.45
CA ALA A 1 54.66 11.45 -47.31
C ALA A 1 53.62 12.08 -46.38
N LEU A 2 52.41 11.54 -46.37
CA LEU A 2 51.30 12.00 -45.51
C LEU A 2 51.07 10.91 -44.48
N ALA A 3 51.35 11.19 -43.22
CA ALA A 3 51.05 10.27 -42.13
C ALA A 3 49.61 10.53 -41.66
N GLY A 4 48.73 9.56 -41.84
CA GLY A 4 47.38 9.58 -41.27
C GLY A 4 47.40 9.06 -39.84
N VAL A 5 46.96 9.90 -38.88
CA VAL A 5 46.69 9.49 -37.50
C VAL A 5 45.28 8.91 -37.43
N MET A 6 45.19 7.63 -37.15
CA MET A 6 43.92 6.94 -36.81
C MET A 6 43.65 7.19 -35.34
N ALA A 7 42.67 8.04 -35.02
CA ALA A 7 42.09 8.13 -33.69
C ALA A 7 41.14 6.95 -33.49
N GLY A 8 41.57 6.00 -32.66
CA GLY A 8 40.69 4.94 -32.19
C GLY A 8 39.71 5.51 -31.13
N CYS A 9 38.45 5.57 -31.45
CA CYS A 9 37.40 5.75 -30.46
C CYS A 9 37.23 4.43 -29.70
N THR A 10 37.75 4.36 -28.49
CA THR A 10 37.33 3.32 -27.54
C THR A 10 35.94 3.68 -27.06
N ASN A 11 34.94 2.99 -27.60
CA ASN A 11 33.61 3.05 -27.12
C ASN A 11 33.54 2.12 -25.87
N ASP A 12 33.83 2.65 -24.69
CA ASP A 12 33.54 2.00 -23.42
C ASP A 12 32.02 2.09 -23.16
N GLY A 13 31.26 1.46 -24.02
CA GLY A 13 29.88 1.11 -23.75
C GLY A 13 29.88 -0.09 -22.81
N SER A 14 29.80 0.14 -21.50
CA SER A 14 29.28 -0.83 -20.56
C SER A 14 27.82 -1.10 -20.96
N SER A 15 27.63 -2.02 -21.91
CA SER A 15 26.32 -2.61 -22.13
C SER A 15 26.02 -3.44 -20.88
N GLU A 16 25.24 -2.86 -19.95
CA GLU A 16 24.47 -3.70 -19.03
C GLU A 16 23.78 -4.73 -19.90
N LEU A 17 24.20 -5.98 -19.74
CA LEU A 17 23.56 -7.11 -20.38
C LEU A 17 22.12 -7.11 -19.87
N GLN A 18 21.21 -6.48 -20.61
CA GLN A 18 19.78 -6.54 -20.32
C GLN A 18 19.41 -8.02 -20.28
N ARG A 19 19.06 -8.50 -19.10
CA ARG A 19 18.56 -9.86 -18.94
C ARG A 19 17.30 -9.97 -19.79
N PRO A 20 17.16 -11.02 -20.60
CA PRO A 20 15.95 -11.21 -21.39
C PRO A 20 14.74 -11.25 -20.43
N GLU A 21 13.79 -10.37 -20.65
CA GLU A 21 12.56 -10.27 -19.86
C GLU A 21 11.44 -11.10 -20.50
N THR A 22 10.48 -11.49 -19.68
CA THR A 22 9.27 -12.19 -20.09
C THR A 22 8.09 -11.59 -19.34
N THR A 23 7.00 -11.32 -20.03
CA THR A 23 5.74 -10.94 -19.39
C THR A 23 5.24 -12.08 -18.50
N VAL A 24 5.04 -11.78 -17.24
CA VAL A 24 4.53 -12.70 -16.23
C VAL A 24 3.16 -12.22 -15.78
N ARG A 25 2.23 -13.17 -15.63
CA ARG A 25 0.92 -12.94 -15.03
C ARG A 25 0.85 -13.60 -13.68
N LEU A 26 0.34 -12.88 -12.71
CA LEU A 26 0.04 -13.40 -11.39
C LEU A 26 -1.41 -13.09 -11.00
N THR A 27 -1.97 -13.92 -10.13
CA THR A 27 -3.26 -13.68 -9.51
C THR A 27 -3.05 -13.27 -8.06
N ALA A 28 -3.70 -12.19 -7.63
CA ALA A 28 -3.68 -11.75 -6.26
C ALA A 28 -5.12 -11.60 -5.73
N GLU A 29 -5.33 -12.04 -4.49
CA GLU A 29 -6.60 -11.94 -3.78
C GLU A 29 -6.44 -11.07 -2.54
N LEU A 30 -7.35 -10.12 -2.39
CA LEU A 30 -7.50 -9.34 -1.17
C LEU A 30 -8.18 -10.21 -0.12
N GLN A 31 -7.49 -10.48 0.98
CA GLN A 31 -8.14 -11.10 2.12
C GLN A 31 -9.16 -10.10 2.67
N GLN A 32 -10.43 -10.49 2.65
CA GLN A 32 -11.49 -9.72 3.30
C GLN A 32 -11.20 -9.72 4.79
N GLY A 33 -10.79 -8.56 5.32
CA GLY A 33 -10.32 -8.45 6.69
C GLY A 33 -11.38 -8.88 7.68
N SER A 34 -11.07 -9.91 8.44
CA SER A 34 -11.77 -10.22 9.65
C SER A 34 -11.59 -9.05 10.62
N ARG A 35 -12.69 -8.43 11.04
CA ARG A 35 -12.84 -7.56 12.22
C ARG A 35 -13.10 -6.07 12.03
N THR A 36 -13.43 -5.54 10.86
CA THR A 36 -14.10 -4.24 10.84
C THR A 36 -15.44 -4.37 10.16
N VAL A 37 -16.44 -4.76 10.92
CA VAL A 37 -17.83 -4.63 10.50
C VAL A 37 -18.18 -3.14 10.63
N LEU A 38 -18.14 -2.43 9.52
CA LEU A 38 -18.71 -1.10 9.40
C LEU A 38 -20.15 -1.27 8.89
N GLY A 39 -21.10 -1.36 9.83
CA GLY A 39 -22.51 -1.48 9.51
C GLY A 39 -22.89 -2.75 8.73
N ASP A 40 -24.16 -2.88 8.38
CA ASP A 40 -24.70 -4.04 7.64
C ASP A 40 -24.14 -4.23 6.23
N ASP A 41 -23.39 -3.25 5.69
CA ASP A 41 -22.83 -3.25 4.33
C ASP A 41 -21.33 -3.59 4.24
N GLY A 42 -20.66 -3.92 5.34
CA GLY A 42 -19.24 -4.32 5.41
C GLY A 42 -18.34 -3.64 4.38
N LEU A 43 -17.24 -2.99 4.75
CA LEU A 43 -16.27 -2.48 3.78
C LEU A 43 -15.69 -3.65 2.98
N LYS A 44 -16.14 -3.81 1.75
CA LYS A 44 -15.50 -4.70 0.79
C LYS A 44 -14.30 -3.97 0.22
N VAL A 45 -13.11 -4.56 0.36
CA VAL A 45 -11.92 -4.11 -0.32
C VAL A 45 -11.91 -4.76 -1.70
N LEU A 46 -11.90 -3.95 -2.75
CA LEU A 46 -11.95 -4.38 -4.14
C LEU A 46 -10.81 -3.72 -4.91
N TRP A 47 -10.28 -4.41 -5.91
CA TRP A 47 -9.29 -3.85 -6.81
C TRP A 47 -9.87 -2.71 -7.65
N GLU A 48 -9.08 -1.67 -7.85
CA GLU A 48 -9.43 -0.55 -8.72
C GLU A 48 -8.54 -0.53 -9.98
N ASN A 49 -9.05 0.11 -11.03
CA ASN A 49 -8.26 0.35 -12.24
C ASN A 49 -6.99 1.11 -11.89
N GLN A 50 -5.86 0.72 -12.50
CA GLN A 50 -4.53 1.27 -12.27
C GLN A 50 -3.85 0.79 -10.97
N ASP A 51 -4.47 -0.08 -10.18
CA ASP A 51 -3.79 -0.71 -9.04
C ASP A 51 -2.53 -1.42 -9.48
N ARG A 52 -1.49 -1.32 -8.64
CA ARG A 52 -0.18 -1.90 -8.92
C ARG A 52 0.34 -2.64 -7.70
N LEU A 53 0.98 -3.78 -7.97
CA LEU A 53 1.75 -4.52 -6.98
C LEU A 53 3.24 -4.28 -7.18
N GLY A 54 4.00 -4.24 -6.08
CA GLY A 54 5.45 -4.40 -6.12
C GLY A 54 5.81 -5.88 -6.01
N VAL A 55 6.60 -6.39 -6.93
CA VAL A 55 6.90 -7.82 -7.06
C VAL A 55 8.40 -8.07 -6.95
N PHE A 56 8.77 -9.11 -6.22
CA PHE A 56 10.13 -9.63 -6.08
C PHE A 56 10.17 -11.08 -6.57
N SER A 57 11.24 -11.46 -7.27
CA SER A 57 11.36 -12.80 -7.84
C SER A 57 12.54 -13.60 -7.26
N ASP A 58 12.52 -14.91 -7.52
CA ASP A 58 13.59 -15.86 -7.18
C ASP A 58 14.92 -15.61 -7.93
N LYS A 59 14.88 -14.79 -9.00
CA LYS A 59 16.07 -14.44 -9.80
C LYS A 59 16.62 -13.06 -9.55
N GLY A 60 16.17 -12.42 -8.46
CA GLY A 60 16.66 -11.12 -8.02
C GLY A 60 16.05 -9.94 -8.73
N ASP A 61 14.91 -10.11 -9.44
CA ASP A 61 14.08 -8.98 -9.81
C ASP A 61 13.49 -8.40 -8.54
N ALA A 62 13.66 -7.10 -8.32
CA ALA A 62 13.30 -6.44 -7.09
C ALA A 62 12.42 -5.22 -7.36
N ASN A 63 11.34 -5.11 -6.60
CA ASN A 63 10.37 -4.01 -6.66
C ASN A 63 9.85 -3.72 -8.08
N VAL A 64 9.53 -4.77 -8.83
CA VAL A 64 9.00 -4.62 -10.19
C VAL A 64 7.51 -4.31 -10.13
N SER A 65 7.09 -3.25 -10.85
CA SER A 65 5.70 -2.83 -10.92
C SER A 65 4.86 -3.77 -11.78
N PHE A 66 3.82 -4.37 -11.20
CA PHE A 66 2.81 -5.16 -11.90
C PHE A 66 1.49 -4.40 -11.90
N LEU A 67 0.92 -4.17 -13.07
CA LEU A 67 -0.33 -3.44 -13.25
C LEU A 67 -1.52 -4.41 -13.27
N LEU A 68 -2.62 -4.03 -12.63
CA LEU A 68 -3.89 -4.74 -12.73
C LEU A 68 -4.36 -4.78 -14.19
N SER A 69 -4.53 -5.98 -14.74
CA SER A 69 -5.00 -6.22 -16.10
C SER A 69 -6.45 -6.68 -16.16
N GLU A 70 -6.93 -7.39 -15.13
CA GLU A 70 -8.30 -7.87 -15.01
C GLU A 70 -8.73 -7.92 -13.53
N GLY A 71 -10.02 -7.79 -13.24
CA GLY A 71 -10.58 -7.94 -11.89
C GLY A 71 -10.82 -6.62 -11.15
N ALA A 72 -10.86 -5.47 -11.84
CA ALA A 72 -11.32 -4.23 -11.21
C ALA A 72 -12.77 -4.37 -10.75
N GLY A 73 -13.06 -3.95 -9.52
CA GLY A 73 -14.36 -4.15 -8.86
C GLY A 73 -14.53 -5.53 -8.20
N GLU A 74 -13.50 -6.36 -8.19
CA GLU A 74 -13.49 -7.70 -7.59
C GLU A 74 -12.44 -7.81 -6.48
N SER A 75 -12.55 -8.83 -5.62
CA SER A 75 -11.52 -9.12 -4.61
C SER A 75 -10.33 -9.92 -5.17
N VAL A 76 -10.48 -10.50 -6.35
CA VAL A 76 -9.45 -11.26 -7.05
C VAL A 76 -9.05 -10.51 -8.30
N GLY A 77 -7.76 -10.14 -8.42
CA GLY A 77 -7.21 -9.43 -9.57
C GLY A 77 -6.12 -10.23 -10.28
N ARG A 78 -5.96 -9.97 -11.58
CA ARG A 78 -4.84 -10.43 -12.37
C ARG A 78 -3.93 -9.25 -12.69
N PHE A 79 -2.64 -9.46 -12.48
CA PHE A 79 -1.62 -8.45 -12.64
C PHE A 79 -0.58 -8.90 -13.64
N GLU A 80 -0.08 -7.97 -14.44
CA GLU A 80 0.96 -8.22 -15.46
C GLU A 80 2.16 -7.30 -15.24
N GLY A 81 3.35 -7.86 -15.42
CA GLY A 81 4.63 -7.15 -15.36
C GLY A 81 5.72 -7.95 -16.05
N ALA A 82 6.90 -7.37 -16.20
CA ALA A 82 8.04 -8.00 -16.84
C ALA A 82 9.06 -8.46 -15.80
N LEU A 83 9.42 -9.74 -15.80
CA LEU A 83 10.48 -10.30 -14.97
C LEU A 83 11.57 -10.92 -15.84
N SER A 84 12.72 -11.18 -15.27
CA SER A 84 13.79 -11.96 -15.89
C SER A 84 13.26 -13.30 -16.41
N LYS A 85 13.76 -13.74 -17.56
CA LYS A 85 13.26 -14.97 -18.20
C LYS A 85 13.28 -16.16 -17.26
N GLY A 86 12.10 -16.76 -17.06
CA GLY A 86 11.89 -17.92 -16.19
C GLY A 86 11.97 -17.60 -14.71
N ALA A 87 11.89 -16.32 -14.31
CA ALA A 87 11.75 -15.92 -12.91
C ALA A 87 10.34 -16.26 -12.40
N VAL A 88 10.27 -16.59 -11.12
CA VAL A 88 9.03 -16.89 -10.41
C VAL A 88 8.82 -15.82 -9.32
N PRO A 89 7.65 -15.13 -9.29
CA PRO A 89 7.31 -14.22 -8.21
C PRO A 89 7.38 -14.93 -6.85
N GLN A 90 8.03 -14.29 -5.87
CA GLN A 90 8.19 -14.83 -4.51
C GLN A 90 7.42 -13.99 -3.49
N TYR A 91 7.55 -12.67 -3.57
CA TYR A 91 6.93 -11.73 -2.64
C TYR A 91 6.22 -10.64 -3.40
N VAL A 92 5.09 -10.20 -2.89
CA VAL A 92 4.32 -9.09 -3.42
C VAL A 92 3.84 -8.18 -2.30
N TYR A 93 3.65 -6.90 -2.60
CA TYR A 93 3.03 -5.95 -1.70
C TYR A 93 2.15 -4.96 -2.46
N TYR A 94 1.26 -4.29 -1.76
CA TYR A 94 0.34 -3.26 -2.26
C TYR A 94 0.22 -2.11 -1.23
N PRO A 95 0.08 -0.87 -1.67
CA PRO A 95 0.23 -0.39 -3.04
C PRO A 95 1.71 -0.32 -3.47
N TYR A 96 1.98 -0.46 -4.76
CA TYR A 96 3.33 -0.29 -5.31
C TYR A 96 3.85 1.12 -5.07
N SER A 97 5.10 1.23 -4.63
CA SER A 97 5.86 2.46 -4.59
C SER A 97 7.24 2.26 -5.22
N ALA A 98 7.64 3.16 -6.11
CA ALA A 98 8.97 3.14 -6.72
C ALA A 98 10.08 3.38 -5.66
N ASP A 99 9.74 4.12 -4.60
CA ASP A 99 10.66 4.53 -3.53
C ASP A 99 10.74 3.52 -2.37
N ALA A 100 9.98 2.41 -2.44
CA ALA A 100 9.96 1.41 -1.37
C ALA A 100 11.30 0.65 -1.19
N GLY A 101 12.22 0.78 -2.15
CA GLY A 101 13.52 0.11 -2.14
C GLY A 101 13.47 -1.27 -2.77
N THR A 102 14.57 -2.01 -2.62
CA THR A 102 14.79 -3.32 -3.27
C THR A 102 15.01 -4.48 -2.30
N SER A 103 14.90 -4.22 -0.99
CA SER A 103 15.07 -5.22 0.06
C SER A 103 13.75 -5.85 0.45
N THR A 104 13.66 -7.16 0.46
CA THR A 104 12.48 -7.88 0.95
C THR A 104 12.36 -7.86 2.47
N ALA A 105 13.48 -7.73 3.19
CA ALA A 105 13.49 -7.71 4.66
C ALA A 105 13.27 -6.32 5.26
N THR A 106 13.48 -5.25 4.47
CA THR A 106 13.39 -3.85 4.95
C THR A 106 12.75 -2.96 3.89
N LEU A 107 11.59 -3.36 3.38
CA LEU A 107 10.83 -2.57 2.42
C LEU A 107 10.31 -1.30 3.10
N ALA A 108 10.57 -0.12 2.52
CA ALA A 108 10.09 1.14 3.08
C ALA A 108 8.57 1.27 2.92
N VAL A 109 7.90 1.69 3.99
CA VAL A 109 6.45 1.90 4.07
C VAL A 109 6.19 3.21 4.78
N THR A 110 5.35 4.07 4.21
CA THR A 110 4.86 5.26 4.89
C THR A 110 3.39 5.08 5.25
N VAL A 111 3.04 5.36 6.49
CA VAL A 111 1.66 5.48 6.98
C VAL A 111 1.39 6.96 7.16
N ASP A 112 0.58 7.55 6.31
CA ASP A 112 0.34 8.99 6.30
C ASP A 112 -0.20 9.48 7.64
N ALA A 113 0.49 10.46 8.25
CA ALA A 113 0.06 11.12 9.47
C ALA A 113 -1.15 12.05 9.23
N GLU A 114 -1.28 12.57 8.01
CA GLU A 114 -2.36 13.43 7.56
C GLU A 114 -3.17 12.70 6.47
N GLN A 115 -4.35 12.21 6.83
CA GLN A 115 -5.26 11.55 5.89
C GLN A 115 -6.46 12.44 5.62
N THR A 116 -6.99 12.40 4.39
CA THR A 116 -8.14 13.24 4.01
C THR A 116 -9.30 12.37 3.55
N GLN A 117 -10.49 12.62 4.09
CA GLN A 117 -11.72 11.97 3.70
C GLN A 117 -12.69 12.95 3.07
N ASN A 118 -13.32 12.55 1.98
CA ASN A 118 -14.32 13.33 1.23
C ASN A 118 -15.76 12.81 1.38
N GLY A 119 -16.05 12.11 2.48
CA GLY A 119 -17.34 11.47 2.73
C GLY A 119 -17.50 10.08 2.11
N THR A 120 -16.45 9.55 1.47
CA THR A 120 -16.39 8.19 0.91
C THR A 120 -15.18 7.44 1.45
N THR A 121 -15.15 6.11 1.25
CA THR A 121 -14.04 5.24 1.64
C THR A 121 -12.93 5.16 0.57
N ALA A 122 -13.06 5.84 -0.54
CA ALA A 122 -12.13 5.77 -1.68
C ALA A 122 -10.70 6.19 -1.32
N SER A 123 -10.52 7.08 -0.33
CA SER A 123 -9.20 7.52 0.15
C SER A 123 -8.44 6.46 0.94
N ILE A 124 -9.12 5.39 1.38
CA ILE A 124 -8.50 4.33 2.20
C ILE A 124 -7.60 3.44 1.34
N GLY A 125 -8.06 3.07 0.14
CA GLY A 125 -7.38 2.10 -0.73
C GLY A 125 -5.94 2.49 -1.07
N ALA A 126 -5.68 3.77 -1.30
CA ALA A 126 -4.35 4.27 -1.65
C ALA A 126 -3.30 4.12 -0.54
N ASN A 127 -3.73 4.05 0.72
CA ASN A 127 -2.85 4.02 1.90
C ASN A 127 -2.88 2.67 2.61
N ASP A 128 -3.70 1.71 2.16
CA ASP A 128 -3.91 0.43 2.86
C ASP A 128 -2.83 -0.59 2.49
N PHE A 129 -1.71 -0.52 3.20
CA PHE A 129 -0.54 -1.38 2.95
C PHE A 129 -0.82 -2.85 3.26
N LYS A 130 -0.50 -3.71 2.28
CA LYS A 130 -0.69 -5.16 2.33
C LYS A 130 0.54 -5.92 1.85
N ILE A 131 0.75 -7.09 2.42
CA ILE A 131 1.78 -8.05 2.01
C ILE A 131 1.11 -9.32 1.51
N GLY A 132 1.61 -9.87 0.40
CA GLY A 132 1.10 -11.10 -0.19
C GLY A 132 2.00 -12.31 0.08
N SER A 133 1.35 -13.40 0.50
CA SER A 133 1.97 -14.73 0.59
C SER A 133 1.47 -15.60 -0.54
N TYR A 134 2.38 -16.37 -1.17
CA TYR A 134 2.04 -17.25 -2.29
C TYR A 134 1.41 -18.56 -1.80
N ASP A 135 0.23 -18.86 -2.28
CA ASP A 135 -0.43 -20.16 -2.11
C ASP A 135 -0.16 -21.04 -3.35
N ALA A 136 0.71 -22.03 -3.18
CA ALA A 136 1.10 -22.93 -4.26
C ALA A 136 -0.04 -23.85 -4.72
N ALA A 137 -1.02 -24.18 -3.85
CA ALA A 137 -2.16 -25.01 -4.19
C ALA A 137 -3.17 -24.26 -5.07
N GLN A 138 -3.37 -22.98 -4.79
CA GLN A 138 -4.28 -22.11 -5.53
C GLN A 138 -3.58 -21.31 -6.64
N LYS A 139 -2.25 -21.33 -6.67
CA LYS A 139 -1.39 -20.61 -7.62
C LYS A 139 -1.69 -19.10 -7.64
N ARG A 140 -1.87 -18.51 -6.47
CA ARG A 140 -2.17 -17.09 -6.29
C ARG A 140 -1.51 -16.55 -5.04
N PHE A 141 -1.40 -15.22 -4.98
CA PHE A 141 -1.03 -14.50 -3.76
C PHE A 141 -2.28 -14.12 -2.97
N SER A 142 -2.23 -14.32 -1.66
CA SER A 142 -3.22 -13.80 -0.72
C SER A 142 -2.63 -12.60 -0.02
N LEU A 143 -3.23 -11.41 -0.19
CA LEU A 143 -2.77 -10.17 0.43
C LEU A 143 -3.43 -9.96 1.78
N ARG A 144 -2.62 -9.71 2.79
CA ARG A 144 -3.03 -9.41 4.16
C ARG A 144 -2.77 -7.95 4.49
N ASN A 145 -3.71 -7.33 5.19
CA ASN A 145 -3.55 -5.97 5.71
C ASN A 145 -2.46 -5.94 6.78
N LYS A 146 -1.60 -4.94 6.70
CA LYS A 146 -0.60 -4.63 7.73
C LYS A 146 -1.01 -3.44 8.58
N LEU A 147 -2.01 -2.70 8.16
CA LEU A 147 -2.57 -1.57 8.88
C LEU A 147 -3.92 -1.92 9.50
N SER A 148 -4.30 -1.17 10.53
CA SER A 148 -5.61 -1.21 11.14
C SER A 148 -6.45 -0.05 10.63
N LEU A 149 -7.70 -0.34 10.25
CA LEU A 149 -8.70 0.67 9.93
C LEU A 149 -9.52 0.96 11.18
N LEU A 150 -9.44 2.18 11.68
CA LEU A 150 -10.28 2.69 12.74
C LEU A 150 -11.50 3.35 12.14
N ALA A 151 -12.69 2.89 12.54
CA ALA A 151 -13.96 3.51 12.20
C ALA A 151 -14.53 4.20 13.44
N PHE A 152 -15.03 5.41 13.28
CA PHE A 152 -15.67 6.17 14.33
C PHE A 152 -16.82 6.98 13.77
N THR A 153 -17.73 7.38 14.66
CA THR A 153 -18.84 8.28 14.34
C THR A 153 -18.93 9.35 15.42
N VAL A 154 -18.95 10.62 14.98
CA VAL A 154 -19.27 11.74 15.84
C VAL A 154 -20.78 11.92 15.80
N ASP A 155 -21.44 11.70 16.92
CA ASP A 155 -22.90 11.65 17.01
C ASP A 155 -23.40 12.29 18.32
N ASP A 156 -24.72 12.48 18.41
CA ASP A 156 -25.45 12.96 19.58
C ASP A 156 -24.91 14.27 20.18
N LEU A 157 -24.67 15.25 19.31
CA LEU A 157 -24.21 16.59 19.71
C LEU A 157 -25.34 17.55 20.08
N THR A 158 -26.58 17.06 20.13
CA THR A 158 -27.76 17.88 20.48
C THR A 158 -27.60 18.51 21.86
N GLY A 159 -27.63 19.84 21.90
CA GLY A 159 -27.41 20.60 23.15
C GLY A 159 -25.97 20.86 23.51
N SER A 160 -24.98 20.40 22.73
CA SER A 160 -23.57 20.75 22.88
C SER A 160 -23.24 22.03 22.10
N GLU A 161 -22.15 22.71 22.47
CA GLU A 161 -21.61 23.86 21.72
C GLU A 161 -21.10 23.47 20.31
N LEU A 162 -20.89 22.19 20.07
CA LEU A 162 -20.42 21.65 18.78
C LEU A 162 -21.58 21.46 17.77
N PHE A 163 -22.83 21.43 18.23
CA PHE A 163 -23.97 21.26 17.34
C PHE A 163 -24.03 22.40 16.30
N GLY A 164 -24.17 22.05 15.06
CA GLY A 164 -24.20 23.03 13.96
C GLY A 164 -22.83 23.59 13.55
N GLN A 165 -21.73 23.17 14.21
CA GLN A 165 -20.38 23.58 13.82
C GLN A 165 -19.81 22.69 12.70
N PRO A 166 -18.95 23.23 11.82
CA PRO A 166 -18.26 22.43 10.82
C PRO A 166 -17.18 21.57 11.47
N LEU A 167 -17.12 20.28 11.12
CA LEU A 167 -16.03 19.38 11.48
C LEU A 167 -14.90 19.53 10.47
N ASP A 168 -13.76 20.03 10.90
CA ASP A 168 -12.57 20.22 10.08
C ASP A 168 -11.69 18.97 10.10
N ARG A 169 -11.38 18.47 11.28
CA ARG A 169 -10.49 17.33 11.47
C ARG A 169 -10.72 16.62 12.80
N ILE A 170 -10.24 15.39 12.86
CA ILE A 170 -10.11 14.60 14.09
C ILE A 170 -8.65 14.20 14.22
N VAL A 171 -8.07 14.40 15.40
CA VAL A 171 -6.71 13.99 15.76
C VAL A 171 -6.81 12.81 16.71
N LEU A 172 -6.17 11.69 16.33
CA LEU A 172 -5.95 10.54 17.20
C LEU A 172 -4.53 10.64 17.76
N ALA A 173 -4.41 10.66 19.07
CA ALA A 173 -3.11 10.61 19.76
C ALA A 173 -3.12 9.47 20.78
N VAL A 174 -2.05 8.69 20.82
CA VAL A 174 -1.91 7.55 21.73
C VAL A 174 -0.51 7.56 22.35
N ASP A 175 -0.43 7.59 23.65
CA ASP A 175 0.85 7.61 24.37
C ASP A 175 1.68 6.35 24.08
N ASN A 176 2.97 6.56 23.79
CA ASN A 176 3.98 5.51 23.59
C ASN A 176 3.64 4.48 22.48
N ARG A 177 2.98 4.93 21.40
CA ARG A 177 2.65 4.10 20.25
C ARG A 177 2.96 4.83 18.95
N ASP A 178 3.38 4.07 17.96
CA ASP A 178 3.73 4.57 16.63
C ASP A 178 2.53 4.34 15.70
N LEU A 179 1.69 5.36 15.52
CA LEU A 179 0.47 5.27 14.72
C LEU A 179 0.71 5.53 13.23
N SER A 180 1.62 6.45 12.93
CA SER A 180 1.89 6.95 11.57
C SER A 180 3.37 7.24 11.37
N GLY A 181 3.77 7.63 10.15
CA GLY A 181 5.15 7.96 9.80
C GLY A 181 5.82 6.87 8.96
N ASP A 182 7.14 6.81 9.03
CA ASP A 182 7.94 5.88 8.21
C ASP A 182 8.27 4.61 9.00
N PHE A 183 8.11 3.49 8.31
CA PHE A 183 8.35 2.14 8.81
C PHE A 183 9.12 1.31 7.78
N THR A 184 9.56 0.14 8.19
CA THR A 184 9.95 -0.93 7.27
C THR A 184 9.08 -2.16 7.48
N ALA A 185 8.85 -2.89 6.39
CA ALA A 185 8.15 -4.17 6.37
C ALA A 185 9.08 -5.30 5.94
N ASP A 186 8.96 -6.46 6.58
CA ASP A 186 9.59 -7.70 6.14
C ASP A 186 8.58 -8.51 5.31
N LEU A 187 8.83 -8.60 4.00
CA LEU A 187 7.99 -9.38 3.09
C LEU A 187 8.18 -10.89 3.25
N THR A 188 9.28 -11.30 3.90
CA THR A 188 9.59 -12.71 4.13
C THR A 188 8.84 -13.27 5.34
N ASP A 189 8.36 -12.39 6.24
CA ASP A 189 7.52 -12.73 7.38
C ASP A 189 6.22 -11.89 7.36
N PRO A 190 5.15 -12.40 6.73
CA PRO A 190 3.87 -11.70 6.66
C PRO A 190 3.22 -11.44 8.03
N GLU A 191 3.64 -12.14 9.09
CA GLU A 191 3.11 -11.94 10.45
C GLU A 191 3.89 -10.88 11.22
N ALA A 192 5.14 -10.55 10.83
CA ALA A 192 5.94 -9.55 11.51
C ALA A 192 5.25 -8.17 11.50
N ALA A 193 5.31 -7.46 12.62
CA ALA A 193 4.85 -6.07 12.71
C ALA A 193 5.72 -5.15 11.84
N LEU A 194 5.19 -3.98 11.47
CA LEU A 194 6.01 -2.93 10.86
C LEU A 194 7.04 -2.43 11.88
N THR A 195 8.27 -2.20 11.42
CA THR A 195 9.35 -1.69 12.26
C THR A 195 9.46 -0.18 12.08
N PRO A 196 9.31 0.65 13.12
CA PRO A 196 9.36 2.10 13.01
C PRO A 196 10.76 2.60 12.65
N VAL A 197 10.82 3.61 11.77
CA VAL A 197 12.05 4.33 11.36
C VAL A 197 11.97 5.77 11.82
N SER A 198 10.86 6.46 11.49
CA SER A 198 10.55 7.83 11.90
C SER A 198 9.04 7.92 12.10
N ALA A 199 8.59 7.49 13.27
CA ALA A 199 7.17 7.32 13.55
C ALA A 199 6.62 8.41 14.49
N SER A 200 5.30 8.57 14.46
CA SER A 200 4.51 9.52 15.25
C SER A 200 3.43 8.81 16.05
N ALA A 201 3.22 9.27 17.27
CA ALA A 201 2.12 8.84 18.12
C ALA A 201 0.77 9.49 17.76
N GLU A 202 0.74 10.30 16.70
CA GLU A 202 -0.46 11.01 16.25
C GLU A 202 -0.78 10.64 14.80
N SER A 203 -2.08 10.66 14.49
CA SER A 203 -2.60 10.59 13.13
C SER A 203 -3.84 11.48 13.03
N THR A 204 -3.96 12.22 11.93
CA THR A 204 -5.03 13.19 11.70
C THR A 204 -5.90 12.76 10.54
N LEU A 205 -7.21 12.82 10.70
CA LEU A 205 -8.18 12.72 9.63
C LEU A 205 -8.82 14.07 9.38
N SER A 206 -8.60 14.63 8.21
CA SER A 206 -9.21 15.88 7.76
C SER A 206 -10.43 15.59 6.87
N PHE A 207 -11.46 16.42 6.96
CA PHE A 207 -12.68 16.32 6.15
C PHE A 207 -12.70 17.42 5.10
N SER A 208 -12.52 17.08 3.84
CA SER A 208 -12.46 18.04 2.73
C SER A 208 -13.77 18.84 2.56
N GLY A 209 -14.92 18.25 2.87
CA GLY A 209 -16.24 18.89 2.79
C GLY A 209 -16.67 19.63 4.06
N LYS A 210 -15.86 19.58 5.15
CA LYS A 210 -16.19 20.16 6.46
C LYS A 210 -17.66 19.93 6.85
N PRO A 211 -18.09 18.68 7.03
CA PRO A 211 -19.48 18.36 7.31
C PRO A 211 -19.94 19.08 8.57
N VAL A 212 -21.18 19.57 8.56
CA VAL A 212 -21.79 20.26 9.71
C VAL A 212 -22.33 19.21 10.68
N LEU A 213 -22.05 19.40 11.96
CA LEU A 213 -22.41 18.49 13.05
C LEU A 213 -23.88 18.65 13.49
N GLU A 214 -24.80 18.52 12.53
CA GLU A 214 -26.27 18.46 12.73
C GLU A 214 -26.80 17.02 12.62
N LYS A 215 -25.94 16.10 12.18
CA LYS A 215 -26.22 14.67 12.01
C LYS A 215 -24.93 13.88 12.23
N PRO A 216 -25.02 12.56 12.44
CA PRO A 216 -23.84 11.72 12.60
C PRO A 216 -22.84 11.87 11.44
N VAL A 217 -21.57 12.03 11.76
CA VAL A 217 -20.46 12.10 10.80
C VAL A 217 -19.51 10.93 11.07
N SER A 218 -19.41 10.03 10.11
CA SER A 218 -18.51 8.88 10.18
C SER A 218 -17.16 9.20 9.54
N GLY A 219 -16.10 8.63 10.13
CA GLY A 219 -14.73 8.73 9.63
C GLY A 219 -13.98 7.41 9.72
N TRP A 220 -12.98 7.27 8.87
CA TRP A 220 -12.09 6.11 8.79
C TRP A 220 -10.64 6.56 8.73
N LEU A 221 -9.80 5.98 9.56
CA LEU A 221 -8.39 6.32 9.69
C LEU A 221 -7.55 5.05 9.67
N LEU A 222 -6.57 4.98 8.75
CA LEU A 222 -5.59 3.91 8.73
C LEU A 222 -4.44 4.24 9.66
N VAL A 223 -4.07 3.30 10.51
CA VAL A 223 -2.96 3.44 11.44
C VAL A 223 -2.13 2.16 11.50
N ASN A 224 -0.87 2.30 11.89
CA ASN A 224 -0.08 1.12 12.27
C ASN A 224 -0.74 0.43 13.48
N PRO A 225 -0.98 -0.89 13.44
CA PRO A 225 -1.66 -1.59 14.52
C PRO A 225 -0.86 -1.50 15.82
N VAL A 226 -1.57 -1.23 16.91
CA VAL A 226 -1.03 -1.35 18.25
C VAL A 226 -1.01 -2.84 18.61
N VAL A 227 0.16 -3.44 18.60
CA VAL A 227 0.34 -4.83 19.05
C VAL A 227 0.69 -4.79 20.54
N GLU A 228 -0.08 -5.48 21.37
CA GLU A 228 0.20 -5.69 22.80
C GLU A 228 1.23 -6.79 22.99
#